data_282b91e9d470dda3a4873e54e0715115
#
_entry.id   282b91e9d470dda3a4873e54e0715115
#
_cell.length_a   1.000
_cell.length_b   1.000
_cell.length_c   1.000
_cell.angle_alpha   90.00
_cell.angle_beta   90.00
_cell.angle_gamma   90.00
#
_symmetry.space_group_name_H-M   'P 1'
#
loop_
_entity.id
_entity.type
_entity.pdbx_description
1 polymer ?
#
loop_
_entity_poly.entity_id
_entity_poly.type
_entity_poly.pdbx_seq_one_letter_code
_entity_poly.pdbx_strand_id
1 'polypeptide(L)'
;MGLGHEAWKEARMFLQKLLSANEPTLRENSELRKRAFVPQASTIMHLPAKIGDYTDFYSSREHATNVGIMFRGKENALMPNWLHLPVGYHGRASSVVVSGTPIQRPVGQMRPDDAKPPVFGACKLLDIELEMAFFVGPGNKFGEPIPINEAHEHIFGMVLMNDWSARDIQKWEYVPLGPFLGKSFGTTISPWVVTMEALMPFVLPNPVQVPKPLPYLCDEEPYTFDINLFVAIKGEGMSTPATICKSNFKYMYWTMKQQLAHHSINGCNLRPGDLLASGTISGPDPENFGSMLEMSWKGTKVIDLGNGHSRKFLQDGDEVIITGYCQGNGYRVGFGQCSGKVLPAISAP
;
A
#
# COMPACT_ATOMS: atom_id res chain seq x y z
N MET A 1 -15.16 -12.32 2.57
CA MET A 1 -14.53 -12.02 1.28
C MET A 1 -14.78 -13.12 0.25
N GLY A 2 -14.57 -14.40 0.52
CA GLY A 2 -14.65 -15.48 -0.44
C GLY A 2 -16.05 -15.90 -0.95
N LEU A 3 -17.13 -15.22 -0.54
CA LEU A 3 -18.50 -15.58 -0.94
C LEU A 3 -18.90 -15.03 -2.33
N GLY A 4 -18.10 -14.15 -2.91
CA GLY A 4 -18.35 -13.58 -4.23
C GLY A 4 -19.21 -12.33 -4.26
N HIS A 5 -19.23 -11.72 -5.43
CA HIS A 5 -19.80 -10.38 -5.67
C HIS A 5 -21.29 -10.24 -5.27
N GLU A 6 -22.12 -11.23 -5.57
CA GLU A 6 -23.55 -11.17 -5.23
C GLU A 6 -23.77 -11.10 -3.71
N ALA A 7 -23.01 -11.89 -2.93
CA ALA A 7 -23.11 -11.85 -1.47
C ALA A 7 -22.59 -10.51 -0.90
N TRP A 8 -21.52 -9.92 -1.48
CA TRP A 8 -21.04 -8.61 -1.07
C TRP A 8 -22.07 -7.51 -1.33
N LYS A 9 -22.68 -7.54 -2.50
CA LYS A 9 -23.73 -6.61 -2.92
C LYS A 9 -24.95 -6.69 -2.03
N GLU A 10 -25.44 -7.90 -1.74
CA GLU A 10 -26.55 -8.13 -0.84
C GLU A 10 -26.27 -7.57 0.55
N ALA A 11 -25.14 -7.91 1.15
CA ALA A 11 -24.75 -7.42 2.47
C ALA A 11 -24.64 -5.89 2.50
N ARG A 12 -24.02 -5.29 1.48
CA ARG A 12 -23.88 -3.85 1.35
C ARG A 12 -25.23 -3.15 1.24
N MET A 13 -26.10 -3.63 0.36
CA MET A 13 -27.46 -3.06 0.18
C MET A 13 -28.28 -3.14 1.47
N PHE A 14 -28.20 -4.27 2.17
CA PHE A 14 -28.88 -4.45 3.45
C PHE A 14 -28.39 -3.43 4.50
N LEU A 15 -27.06 -3.29 4.65
CA LEU A 15 -26.48 -2.33 5.58
C LEU A 15 -26.78 -0.87 5.20
N GLN A 16 -26.71 -0.51 3.91
CA GLN A 16 -27.07 0.81 3.44
C GLN A 16 -28.54 1.15 3.77
N LYS A 17 -29.46 0.21 3.54
CA LYS A 17 -30.87 0.36 3.91
C LYS A 17 -31.01 0.54 5.41
N LEU A 18 -30.44 -0.35 6.23
CA LEU A 18 -30.56 -0.33 7.68
C LEU A 18 -30.01 0.96 8.32
N LEU A 19 -28.93 1.52 7.74
CA LEU A 19 -28.27 2.74 8.23
C LEU A 19 -28.82 4.03 7.59
N SER A 20 -29.80 3.92 6.67
CA SER A 20 -30.40 5.09 6.04
C SER A 20 -31.21 5.92 7.05
N ALA A 21 -31.14 7.25 6.92
CA ALA A 21 -31.96 8.17 7.71
C ALA A 21 -33.48 7.97 7.49
N ASN A 22 -33.87 7.38 6.36
CA ASN A 22 -35.27 7.11 6.02
C ASN A 22 -35.78 5.75 6.51
N GLU A 23 -34.90 4.89 7.07
CA GLU A 23 -35.24 3.55 7.58
C GLU A 23 -35.44 3.59 9.12
N PRO A 24 -36.66 3.31 9.64
CA PRO A 24 -36.90 3.44 11.08
C PRO A 24 -36.37 2.29 11.93
N THR A 25 -36.12 1.12 11.35
CA THR A 25 -35.80 -0.12 12.09
C THR A 25 -34.68 0.07 13.13
N LEU A 26 -33.55 0.64 12.72
CA LEU A 26 -32.45 0.94 13.63
C LEU A 26 -32.56 2.35 14.19
N ARG A 27 -32.98 3.31 13.37
CA ARG A 27 -33.10 4.72 13.75
C ARG A 27 -33.99 4.92 14.98
N GLU A 28 -35.15 4.25 15.08
CA GLU A 28 -36.13 4.43 16.15
C GLU A 28 -35.97 3.42 17.30
N ASN A 29 -35.08 2.43 17.15
CA ASN A 29 -34.83 1.42 18.19
C ASN A 29 -33.59 1.79 19.02
N SER A 30 -33.79 2.49 20.14
CA SER A 30 -32.70 2.96 21.00
C SER A 30 -31.89 1.81 21.61
N GLU A 31 -32.52 0.70 21.97
CA GLU A 31 -31.83 -0.46 22.55
C GLU A 31 -30.95 -1.17 21.51
N LEU A 32 -31.47 -1.29 20.29
CA LEU A 32 -30.67 -1.87 19.21
C LEU A 32 -29.48 -0.97 18.82
N ARG A 33 -29.68 0.37 18.78
CA ARG A 33 -28.60 1.32 18.54
C ARG A 33 -27.50 1.25 19.59
N LYS A 34 -27.83 1.19 20.88
CA LYS A 34 -26.87 1.04 21.96
C LYS A 34 -25.98 -0.21 21.81
N ARG A 35 -26.53 -1.29 21.24
CA ARG A 35 -25.81 -2.53 20.97
C ARG A 35 -25.01 -2.51 19.67
N ALA A 36 -25.55 -1.85 18.65
CA ALA A 36 -24.96 -1.84 17.31
C ALA A 36 -23.88 -0.76 17.14
N PHE A 37 -24.01 0.39 17.80
CA PHE A 37 -23.06 1.49 17.67
C PHE A 37 -22.10 1.55 18.84
N VAL A 38 -20.83 1.40 18.54
CA VAL A 38 -19.73 1.50 19.51
C VAL A 38 -18.84 2.67 19.11
N PRO A 39 -18.48 3.59 20.03
CA PRO A 39 -17.55 4.66 19.74
C PRO A 39 -16.18 4.09 19.29
N GLN A 40 -15.66 4.55 18.18
CA GLN A 40 -14.39 4.06 17.64
C GLN A 40 -13.24 4.17 18.66
N ALA A 41 -13.20 5.24 19.45
CA ALA A 41 -12.18 5.47 20.47
C ALA A 41 -12.17 4.39 21.59
N SER A 42 -13.26 3.62 21.74
CA SER A 42 -13.38 2.54 22.72
C SER A 42 -13.18 1.14 22.11
N THR A 43 -12.81 1.06 20.83
CA THR A 43 -12.62 -0.21 20.13
C THR A 43 -11.14 -0.52 19.92
N ILE A 44 -10.80 -1.80 19.91
CA ILE A 44 -9.51 -2.31 19.48
C ILE A 44 -9.67 -2.84 18.07
N MET A 45 -8.95 -2.23 17.13
CA MET A 45 -8.99 -2.65 15.73
C MET A 45 -8.04 -3.82 15.48
N HIS A 46 -8.45 -4.73 14.61
CA HIS A 46 -7.68 -5.89 14.23
C HIS A 46 -7.45 -5.89 12.72
N LEU A 47 -6.56 -6.77 12.24
CA LEU A 47 -6.46 -7.04 10.80
C LEU A 47 -7.81 -7.50 10.27
N PRO A 48 -8.26 -7.00 9.10
CA PRO A 48 -9.60 -7.29 8.58
C PRO A 48 -9.76 -8.74 8.11
N ALA A 49 -8.66 -9.45 7.89
CA ALA A 49 -8.64 -10.86 7.53
C ALA A 49 -7.36 -11.54 8.04
N LYS A 50 -7.40 -12.87 8.10
CA LYS A 50 -6.18 -13.67 8.20
C LYS A 50 -5.52 -13.68 6.82
N ILE A 51 -4.39 -12.99 6.67
CA ILE A 51 -3.64 -12.90 5.42
C ILE A 51 -2.91 -14.23 5.22
N GLY A 52 -3.23 -14.91 4.11
CA GLY A 52 -2.57 -16.16 3.72
C GLY A 52 -1.21 -15.88 3.12
N ASP A 53 -1.22 -15.16 2.00
CA ASP A 53 -0.03 -14.74 1.26
C ASP A 53 -0.08 -13.23 1.01
N TYR A 54 1.11 -12.62 0.90
CA TYR A 54 1.28 -11.22 0.59
C TYR A 54 2.23 -11.08 -0.60
N THR A 55 1.77 -10.36 -1.63
CA THR A 55 2.57 -10.04 -2.80
C THR A 55 2.64 -8.52 -2.94
N ASP A 56 3.84 -7.99 -3.14
CA ASP A 56 4.05 -6.59 -3.40
C ASP A 56 4.49 -6.38 -4.86
N PHE A 57 3.79 -5.49 -5.56
CA PHE A 57 4.09 -5.08 -6.92
C PHE A 57 4.95 -3.81 -6.93
N TYR A 58 5.26 -3.34 -8.12
CA TYR A 58 6.12 -2.19 -8.37
C TYR A 58 5.51 -1.33 -9.48
N SER A 59 4.24 -0.97 -9.35
CA SER A 59 3.38 -0.57 -10.45
C SER A 59 3.34 0.94 -10.73
N SER A 60 4.08 1.79 -10.00
CA SER A 60 4.25 3.22 -10.31
C SER A 60 5.43 3.43 -11.24
N ARG A 61 5.17 4.00 -12.43
CA ARG A 61 6.22 4.33 -13.39
C ARG A 61 7.17 5.40 -12.86
N GLU A 62 6.63 6.40 -12.19
CA GLU A 62 7.38 7.50 -11.60
C GLU A 62 8.33 6.99 -10.51
N HIS A 63 7.82 6.18 -9.58
CA HIS A 63 8.65 5.57 -8.54
C HIS A 63 9.77 4.70 -9.14
N ALA A 64 9.40 3.78 -10.04
CA ALA A 64 10.37 2.89 -10.69
C ALA A 64 11.45 3.67 -11.46
N THR A 65 11.05 4.76 -12.13
CA THR A 65 11.97 5.64 -12.86
C THR A 65 12.90 6.39 -11.91
N ASN A 66 12.36 7.00 -10.86
CA ASN A 66 13.14 7.77 -9.87
C ASN A 66 14.19 6.89 -9.18
N VAL A 67 13.76 5.73 -8.68
CA VAL A 67 14.68 4.75 -8.06
C VAL A 67 15.71 4.26 -9.05
N GLY A 68 15.28 3.96 -10.28
CA GLY A 68 16.19 3.55 -11.34
C GLY A 68 17.24 4.60 -11.69
N ILE A 69 16.87 5.88 -11.79
CA ILE A 69 17.80 6.98 -12.00
C ILE A 69 18.85 7.05 -10.88
N MET A 70 18.41 6.95 -9.62
CA MET A 70 19.30 7.02 -8.46
C MET A 70 20.31 5.87 -8.38
N PHE A 71 19.98 4.69 -8.92
CA PHE A 71 20.82 3.49 -8.78
C PHE A 71 21.49 3.02 -10.08
N ARG A 72 20.93 3.33 -11.25
CA ARG A 72 21.42 2.85 -12.55
C ARG A 72 21.68 3.95 -13.58
N GLY A 73 21.33 5.20 -13.24
CA GLY A 73 21.43 6.33 -14.16
C GLY A 73 20.18 6.46 -15.07
N LYS A 74 20.03 7.63 -15.67
CA LYS A 74 18.84 8.04 -16.41
C LYS A 74 18.52 7.11 -17.61
N GLU A 75 19.55 6.62 -18.28
CA GLU A 75 19.39 5.80 -19.50
C GLU A 75 18.90 4.37 -19.20
N ASN A 76 19.15 3.88 -17.98
CA ASN A 76 18.78 2.54 -17.52
C ASN A 76 17.78 2.61 -16.37
N ALA A 77 16.95 3.65 -16.32
CA ALA A 77 16.06 3.88 -15.20
C ALA A 77 15.03 2.75 -15.03
N LEU A 78 14.38 2.32 -16.09
CA LEU A 78 13.46 1.19 -16.07
C LEU A 78 14.15 -0.08 -16.55
N MET A 79 13.94 -1.18 -15.84
CA MET A 79 14.37 -2.50 -16.30
C MET A 79 13.58 -2.89 -17.57
N PRO A 80 14.16 -3.66 -18.49
CA PRO A 80 13.50 -4.00 -19.78
C PRO A 80 12.12 -4.65 -19.62
N ASN A 81 11.89 -5.43 -18.56
CA ASN A 81 10.62 -6.10 -18.29
C ASN A 81 9.55 -5.19 -17.70
N TRP A 82 9.91 -4.03 -17.14
CA TRP A 82 8.98 -3.20 -16.38
C TRP A 82 7.79 -2.68 -17.21
N LEU A 83 8.01 -2.34 -18.48
CA LEU A 83 6.97 -1.87 -19.40
C LEU A 83 6.14 -3.02 -20.03
N HIS A 84 6.47 -4.27 -19.74
CA HIS A 84 5.84 -5.43 -20.36
C HIS A 84 4.99 -6.27 -19.40
N LEU A 85 5.26 -6.18 -18.11
CA LEU A 85 4.54 -6.91 -17.07
C LEU A 85 4.57 -6.19 -15.72
N PRO A 86 3.56 -6.38 -14.85
CA PRO A 86 3.62 -5.90 -13.48
C PRO A 86 4.64 -6.72 -12.69
N VAL A 87 5.80 -6.11 -12.42
CA VAL A 87 6.85 -6.72 -11.59
C VAL A 87 6.40 -6.78 -10.14
N GLY A 88 6.66 -7.88 -9.47
CA GLY A 88 6.32 -8.06 -8.05
C GLY A 88 7.24 -9.06 -7.36
N TYR A 89 7.17 -9.11 -6.04
CA TYR A 89 7.88 -10.08 -5.22
C TYR A 89 6.97 -10.64 -4.12
N HIS A 90 7.34 -11.81 -3.59
CA HIS A 90 6.63 -12.42 -2.47
C HIS A 90 7.03 -11.71 -1.17
N GLY A 91 6.07 -11.02 -0.57
CA GLY A 91 6.24 -10.37 0.73
C GLY A 91 6.05 -11.35 1.88
N ARG A 92 6.30 -10.88 3.09
CA ARG A 92 6.12 -11.67 4.31
C ARG A 92 4.77 -11.35 4.95
N ALA A 93 3.81 -12.28 4.83
CA ALA A 93 2.46 -12.11 5.37
C ALA A 93 2.43 -12.04 6.90
N SER A 94 3.32 -12.76 7.60
CA SER A 94 3.31 -12.85 9.08
C SER A 94 3.72 -11.55 9.79
N SER A 95 4.36 -10.62 9.10
CA SER A 95 4.74 -9.30 9.63
C SER A 95 3.87 -8.16 9.09
N VAL A 96 2.74 -8.48 8.45
CA VAL A 96 1.70 -7.48 8.18
C VAL A 96 0.94 -7.23 9.49
N VAL A 97 0.92 -5.97 9.91
CA VAL A 97 0.34 -5.52 11.18
C VAL A 97 -0.72 -4.45 10.95
N VAL A 98 -1.64 -4.33 11.92
CA VAL A 98 -2.69 -3.31 11.87
C VAL A 98 -2.15 -1.93 12.25
N SER A 99 -2.73 -0.88 11.68
CA SER A 99 -2.49 0.52 12.03
C SER A 99 -2.46 0.75 13.54
N GLY A 100 -1.49 1.54 14.00
CA GLY A 100 -1.23 1.81 15.42
C GLY A 100 -0.22 0.85 16.06
N THR A 101 0.16 -0.24 15.39
CA THR A 101 1.22 -1.12 15.86
C THR A 101 2.59 -0.44 15.68
N PRO A 102 3.41 -0.32 16.74
CA PRO A 102 4.76 0.21 16.60
C PRO A 102 5.65 -0.69 15.73
N ILE A 103 6.60 -0.09 15.01
CA ILE A 103 7.56 -0.79 14.18
C ILE A 103 8.94 -0.69 14.80
N GLN A 104 9.54 -1.83 15.09
CA GLN A 104 10.90 -1.91 15.59
C GLN A 104 11.89 -1.60 14.47
N ARG A 105 12.82 -0.64 14.66
CA ARG A 105 13.92 -0.43 13.71
C ARG A 105 14.68 -1.74 13.53
N PRO A 106 14.82 -2.25 12.29
CA PRO A 106 15.46 -3.53 12.09
C PRO A 106 17.00 -3.44 12.25
N VAL A 107 17.60 -4.57 12.56
CA VAL A 107 19.04 -4.79 12.47
C VAL A 107 19.35 -5.76 11.33
N GLY A 108 20.51 -5.62 10.73
CA GLY A 108 20.89 -6.51 9.62
C GLY A 108 22.30 -6.22 9.11
N GLN A 109 22.69 -6.95 8.07
CA GLN A 109 23.91 -6.66 7.35
C GLN A 109 23.70 -5.48 6.38
N MET A 110 24.70 -4.63 6.31
CA MET A 110 24.76 -3.46 5.43
C MET A 110 26.17 -3.34 4.86
N ARG A 111 26.28 -2.76 3.66
CA ARG A 111 27.57 -2.44 3.06
C ARG A 111 27.58 -0.98 2.60
N PRO A 112 27.78 -0.03 3.55
CA PRO A 112 27.75 1.41 3.25
C PRO A 112 28.91 1.87 2.34
N ASP A 113 30.01 1.14 2.36
CA ASP A 113 31.20 1.39 1.56
C ASP A 113 31.53 0.12 0.77
N ASP A 114 31.40 0.19 -0.55
CA ASP A 114 31.59 -0.96 -1.44
C ASP A 114 33.05 -1.46 -1.48
N ALA A 115 34.01 -0.66 -0.96
CA ALA A 115 35.43 -1.06 -0.82
C ALA A 115 35.71 -1.84 0.47
N LYS A 116 34.73 -1.94 1.39
CA LYS A 116 34.90 -2.58 2.70
C LYS A 116 34.03 -3.80 2.87
N PRO A 117 34.37 -4.71 3.79
CA PRO A 117 33.46 -5.79 4.20
C PRO A 117 32.11 -5.26 4.70
N PRO A 118 31.05 -6.09 4.65
CA PRO A 118 29.76 -5.72 5.25
C PRO A 118 29.89 -5.54 6.77
N VAL A 119 29.00 -4.73 7.33
CA VAL A 119 28.86 -4.51 8.76
C VAL A 119 27.49 -4.96 9.23
N PHE A 120 27.36 -5.35 10.49
CA PHE A 120 26.09 -5.66 11.12
C PHE A 120 25.70 -4.56 12.09
N GLY A 121 24.40 -4.18 12.09
CA GLY A 121 23.91 -3.16 13.02
C GLY A 121 22.50 -2.69 12.72
N ALA A 122 22.06 -1.66 13.42
CA ALA A 122 20.76 -1.04 13.22
C ALA A 122 20.70 -0.30 11.86
N CYS A 123 19.57 -0.44 11.17
CA CYS A 123 19.26 0.29 9.95
C CYS A 123 19.38 1.80 10.16
N LYS A 124 20.12 2.48 9.30
CA LYS A 124 20.30 3.94 9.32
C LYS A 124 19.42 4.67 8.30
N LEU A 125 18.93 3.97 7.29
CA LEU A 125 18.14 4.52 6.20
C LEU A 125 16.74 3.89 6.21
N LEU A 126 16.02 4.06 7.34
CA LEU A 126 14.63 3.59 7.47
C LEU A 126 13.69 4.53 6.76
N ASP A 127 12.86 3.98 5.88
CA ASP A 127 11.99 4.70 4.96
C ASP A 127 10.55 4.22 5.04
N ILE A 128 9.64 5.00 4.49
CA ILE A 128 8.24 4.67 4.23
C ILE A 128 8.04 4.38 2.74
N GLU A 129 7.03 3.60 2.43
CA GLU A 129 6.45 3.53 1.09
C GLU A 129 4.93 3.68 1.18
N LEU A 130 4.44 4.79 0.58
CA LEU A 130 3.01 5.03 0.43
C LEU A 130 2.44 4.05 -0.57
N GLU A 131 1.58 3.17 -0.10
CA GLU A 131 0.93 2.16 -0.91
C GLU A 131 -0.55 2.03 -0.63
N MET A 132 -1.23 1.33 -1.52
CA MET A 132 -2.51 0.71 -1.29
C MET A 132 -2.42 -0.78 -1.61
N ALA A 133 -3.27 -1.55 -0.96
CA ALA A 133 -3.37 -2.96 -1.26
C ALA A 133 -4.83 -3.37 -1.41
N PHE A 134 -5.08 -4.43 -2.17
CA PHE A 134 -6.40 -5.03 -2.23
C PHE A 134 -6.39 -6.45 -1.66
N PHE A 135 -7.52 -6.82 -1.08
CA PHE A 135 -7.78 -8.17 -0.63
C PHE A 135 -8.41 -9.01 -1.75
N VAL A 136 -7.91 -10.20 -1.93
CA VAL A 136 -8.53 -11.19 -2.81
C VAL A 136 -9.86 -11.65 -2.21
N GLY A 137 -10.89 -11.63 -3.03
CA GLY A 137 -12.20 -12.19 -2.73
C GLY A 137 -12.24 -13.70 -3.01
N PRO A 138 -13.07 -14.19 -3.92
CA PRO A 138 -12.98 -15.57 -4.38
C PRO A 138 -11.61 -15.83 -5.00
N GLY A 139 -10.99 -16.93 -4.64
CA GLY A 139 -9.76 -17.39 -5.27
C GLY A 139 -10.02 -18.16 -6.57
N ASN A 140 -8.96 -18.67 -7.18
CA ASN A 140 -9.00 -19.58 -8.32
C ASN A 140 -8.51 -20.97 -7.93
N LYS A 141 -8.85 -21.95 -8.74
CA LYS A 141 -8.33 -23.32 -8.55
C LYS A 141 -6.87 -23.38 -9.02
N PHE A 142 -6.09 -24.22 -8.35
CA PHE A 142 -4.71 -24.48 -8.75
C PHE A 142 -4.65 -24.97 -10.20
N GLY A 143 -3.81 -24.34 -11.00
CA GLY A 143 -3.65 -24.60 -12.43
C GLY A 143 -4.61 -23.82 -13.35
N GLU A 144 -5.60 -23.12 -12.82
CA GLU A 144 -6.56 -22.32 -13.61
C GLU A 144 -6.26 -20.82 -13.44
N PRO A 145 -5.87 -20.10 -14.52
CA PRO A 145 -5.64 -18.65 -14.42
C PRO A 145 -6.94 -17.87 -14.30
N ILE A 146 -6.86 -16.66 -13.77
CA ILE A 146 -7.96 -15.68 -13.77
C ILE A 146 -7.80 -14.79 -15.01
N PRO A 147 -8.75 -14.83 -15.97
CA PRO A 147 -8.73 -13.94 -17.12
C PRO A 147 -8.89 -12.48 -16.69
N ILE A 148 -8.25 -11.55 -17.40
CA ILE A 148 -8.25 -10.14 -17.02
C ILE A 148 -9.66 -9.52 -17.02
N ASN A 149 -10.53 -9.92 -17.91
CA ASN A 149 -11.93 -9.48 -17.96
C ASN A 149 -12.76 -9.96 -16.77
N GLU A 150 -12.32 -11.01 -16.06
CA GLU A 150 -12.98 -11.54 -14.86
C GLU A 150 -12.27 -11.11 -13.56
N ALA A 151 -11.10 -10.47 -13.65
CA ALA A 151 -10.27 -10.14 -12.50
C ALA A 151 -11.00 -9.28 -11.45
N HIS A 152 -11.92 -8.41 -11.86
CA HIS A 152 -12.71 -7.56 -10.95
C HIS A 152 -13.60 -8.38 -9.99
N GLU A 153 -14.04 -9.57 -10.38
CA GLU A 153 -14.84 -10.49 -9.55
C GLU A 153 -14.02 -11.06 -8.35
N HIS A 154 -12.71 -10.98 -8.45
CA HIS A 154 -11.78 -11.49 -7.46
C HIS A 154 -11.17 -10.42 -6.54
N ILE A 155 -11.50 -9.14 -6.75
CA ILE A 155 -11.01 -8.02 -5.95
C ILE A 155 -12.09 -7.56 -4.99
N PHE A 156 -11.90 -7.81 -3.69
CA PHE A 156 -12.91 -7.48 -2.67
C PHE A 156 -12.96 -6.00 -2.31
N GLY A 157 -11.81 -5.41 -2.05
CA GLY A 157 -11.70 -4.02 -1.61
C GLY A 157 -10.29 -3.64 -1.27
N MET A 158 -10.07 -2.36 -0.97
CA MET A 158 -8.75 -1.77 -0.79
C MET A 158 -8.52 -1.26 0.63
N VAL A 159 -7.26 -1.25 1.04
CA VAL A 159 -6.76 -0.66 2.28
C VAL A 159 -5.56 0.24 2.00
N LEU A 160 -5.29 1.21 2.89
CA LEU A 160 -4.02 1.94 2.92
C LEU A 160 -2.92 1.01 3.44
N MET A 161 -1.71 1.19 2.93
CA MET A 161 -0.54 0.42 3.35
C MET A 161 0.70 1.30 3.46
N ASN A 162 1.56 0.96 4.41
CA ASN A 162 2.95 1.41 4.49
C ASN A 162 3.86 0.19 4.41
N ASP A 163 4.62 0.04 3.33
CA ASP A 163 5.65 -0.97 3.22
C ASP A 163 6.98 -0.41 3.71
N TRP A 164 7.21 -0.53 5.04
CA TRP A 164 8.42 -0.02 5.68
C TRP A 164 9.68 -0.60 5.04
N SER A 165 10.68 0.25 4.81
CA SER A 165 11.85 -0.13 4.02
C SER A 165 13.15 0.23 4.72
N ALA A 166 13.97 -0.77 5.04
CA ALA A 166 15.33 -0.58 5.52
C ALA A 166 16.30 -0.51 4.32
N ARG A 167 16.49 0.69 3.76
CA ARG A 167 17.16 0.89 2.46
C ARG A 167 18.61 0.42 2.42
N ASP A 168 19.34 0.57 3.49
CA ASP A 168 20.73 0.13 3.60
C ASP A 168 20.87 -1.39 3.67
N ILE A 169 19.97 -2.08 4.39
CA ILE A 169 19.87 -3.53 4.41
C ILE A 169 19.41 -4.03 3.03
N GLN A 170 18.35 -3.44 2.48
CA GLN A 170 17.81 -3.80 1.17
C GLN A 170 18.86 -3.68 0.05
N LYS A 171 19.63 -2.60 0.03
CA LYS A 171 20.69 -2.36 -0.98
C LYS A 171 21.70 -3.51 -1.01
N TRP A 172 22.06 -4.04 0.13
CA TRP A 172 23.06 -5.11 0.24
C TRP A 172 22.53 -6.47 -0.19
N GLU A 173 21.27 -6.78 0.13
CA GLU A 173 20.73 -8.14 -0.02
C GLU A 173 19.93 -8.40 -1.29
N TYR A 174 19.38 -7.36 -1.97
CA TYR A 174 18.31 -7.56 -2.95
C TYR A 174 18.74 -8.28 -4.24
N VAL A 175 20.01 -8.31 -4.55
CA VAL A 175 20.52 -9.07 -5.69
C VAL A 175 21.05 -10.42 -5.18
N PRO A 176 20.63 -11.57 -5.74
CA PRO A 176 19.90 -11.76 -7.02
C PRO A 176 18.39 -12.01 -6.88
N LEU A 177 17.83 -12.19 -5.67
CA LEU A 177 16.46 -12.72 -5.50
C LEU A 177 15.40 -11.67 -5.13
N GLY A 178 15.77 -10.41 -5.01
CA GLY A 178 14.87 -9.34 -4.56
C GLY A 178 15.00 -9.03 -3.07
N PRO A 179 14.19 -8.07 -2.54
CA PRO A 179 14.27 -7.65 -1.15
C PRO A 179 13.84 -8.75 -0.19
N PHE A 180 14.44 -8.79 1.00
CA PHE A 180 14.14 -9.78 2.03
C PHE A 180 14.05 -9.13 3.42
N LEU A 181 15.17 -9.09 4.19
CA LEU A 181 15.17 -8.50 5.55
C LEU A 181 14.92 -6.99 5.55
N GLY A 182 15.25 -6.31 4.47
CA GLY A 182 14.97 -4.88 4.27
C GLY A 182 13.47 -4.55 4.19
N LYS A 183 12.60 -5.55 4.07
CA LYS A 183 11.14 -5.44 3.98
C LYS A 183 10.40 -6.27 5.01
N SER A 184 10.83 -7.49 5.28
CA SER A 184 10.09 -8.47 6.08
C SER A 184 9.95 -8.14 7.57
N PHE A 185 10.56 -7.03 8.05
CA PHE A 185 10.46 -6.60 9.45
C PHE A 185 9.12 -5.93 9.79
N GLY A 186 8.35 -5.48 8.81
CA GLY A 186 7.03 -4.91 9.06
C GLY A 186 6.37 -4.29 7.83
N THR A 187 5.07 -4.50 7.71
CA THR A 187 4.17 -3.84 6.75
C THR A 187 2.91 -3.45 7.51
N THR A 188 2.51 -2.18 7.45
CA THR A 188 1.32 -1.71 8.18
C THR A 188 0.17 -1.49 7.22
N ILE A 189 -1.03 -1.96 7.58
CA ILE A 189 -2.26 -1.68 6.82
C ILE A 189 -3.32 -1.01 7.69
N SER A 190 -4.20 -0.22 7.06
CA SER A 190 -5.41 0.27 7.73
C SER A 190 -6.37 -0.88 8.00
N PRO A 191 -7.16 -0.85 9.09
CA PRO A 191 -8.13 -1.90 9.39
C PRO A 191 -9.42 -1.79 8.56
N TRP A 192 -9.60 -0.68 7.85
CA TRP A 192 -10.81 -0.37 7.11
C TRP A 192 -10.67 -0.80 5.64
N VAL A 193 -11.37 -1.87 5.27
CA VAL A 193 -11.45 -2.29 3.88
C VAL A 193 -12.59 -1.52 3.21
N VAL A 194 -12.25 -0.71 2.22
CA VAL A 194 -13.22 -0.03 1.36
C VAL A 194 -13.52 -0.93 0.17
N THR A 195 -14.75 -1.41 0.06
CA THR A 195 -15.15 -2.34 -1.00
C THR A 195 -15.09 -1.69 -2.38
N MET A 196 -14.84 -2.48 -3.43
CA MET A 196 -14.76 -1.96 -4.80
C MET A 196 -16.05 -1.26 -5.23
N GLU A 197 -17.21 -1.75 -4.81
CA GLU A 197 -18.50 -1.07 -5.09
C GLU A 197 -18.57 0.37 -4.54
N ALA A 198 -17.92 0.65 -3.41
CA ALA A 198 -17.83 2.01 -2.87
C ALA A 198 -16.87 2.89 -3.68
N LEU A 199 -15.93 2.30 -4.42
CA LEU A 199 -14.93 2.98 -5.21
C LEU A 199 -15.35 3.19 -6.67
N MET A 200 -16.27 2.39 -7.20
CA MET A 200 -16.73 2.50 -8.58
C MET A 200 -17.19 3.90 -9.01
N PRO A 201 -17.83 4.74 -8.16
CA PRO A 201 -18.14 6.12 -8.55
C PRO A 201 -16.91 7.01 -8.82
N PHE A 202 -15.72 6.57 -8.45
CA PHE A 202 -14.44 7.29 -8.61
C PHE A 202 -13.51 6.65 -9.62
N VAL A 203 -14.02 5.74 -10.44
CA VAL A 203 -13.25 5.10 -11.51
C VAL A 203 -12.85 6.12 -12.57
N LEU A 204 -11.63 5.99 -13.06
CA LEU A 204 -11.05 6.80 -14.13
C LEU A 204 -10.54 5.91 -15.26
N PRO A 205 -10.39 6.46 -16.48
CA PRO A 205 -9.72 5.75 -17.57
C PRO A 205 -8.33 5.26 -17.15
N ASN A 206 -7.97 4.06 -17.61
CA ASN A 206 -6.64 3.51 -17.39
C ASN A 206 -5.57 4.36 -18.09
N PRO A 207 -4.33 4.38 -17.59
CA PRO A 207 -3.24 5.07 -18.25
C PRO A 207 -2.95 4.45 -19.62
N VAL A 208 -2.48 5.26 -20.55
CA VAL A 208 -1.99 4.77 -21.85
C VAL A 208 -0.70 4.00 -21.61
N GLN A 209 -0.68 2.73 -22.00
CA GLN A 209 0.49 1.86 -21.85
C GLN A 209 1.23 1.72 -23.20
N VAL A 210 2.53 2.06 -23.18
CA VAL A 210 3.41 1.98 -24.33
C VAL A 210 4.70 1.27 -23.91
N PRO A 211 5.02 0.12 -24.56
CA PRO A 211 4.29 -0.58 -25.62
C PRO A 211 2.95 -1.14 -25.12
N LYS A 212 2.04 -1.47 -26.06
CA LYS A 212 0.79 -2.15 -25.72
C LYS A 212 1.12 -3.48 -25.03
N PRO A 213 0.51 -3.80 -23.88
CA PRO A 213 0.72 -5.07 -23.20
C PRO A 213 0.36 -6.29 -24.06
N LEU A 214 0.90 -7.45 -23.69
CA LEU A 214 0.48 -8.71 -24.30
C LEU A 214 -1.00 -9.00 -24.04
N PRO A 215 -1.68 -9.80 -24.89
CA PRO A 215 -3.15 -9.98 -24.85
C PRO A 215 -3.73 -10.33 -23.49
N TYR A 216 -3.03 -11.14 -22.70
CA TYR A 216 -3.52 -11.55 -21.36
C TYR A 216 -3.55 -10.39 -20.32
N LEU A 217 -2.89 -9.26 -20.64
CA LEU A 217 -2.89 -8.04 -19.82
C LEU A 217 -3.66 -6.88 -20.47
N CYS A 218 -4.22 -7.07 -21.69
CA CYS A 218 -5.02 -6.05 -22.35
C CYS A 218 -6.41 -5.96 -21.70
N ASP A 219 -6.74 -4.78 -21.20
CA ASP A 219 -8.05 -4.46 -20.66
C ASP A 219 -8.44 -3.03 -21.08
N GLU A 220 -9.60 -2.91 -21.71
CA GLU A 220 -10.12 -1.61 -22.18
C GLU A 220 -11.09 -0.98 -21.17
N GLU A 221 -11.53 -1.76 -20.17
CA GLU A 221 -12.43 -1.26 -19.15
C GLU A 221 -11.68 -0.39 -18.12
N PRO A 222 -12.21 0.79 -17.78
CA PRO A 222 -11.63 1.65 -16.75
C PRO A 222 -11.55 0.93 -15.40
N TYR A 223 -10.35 0.88 -14.81
CA TYR A 223 -10.14 0.29 -13.49
C TYR A 223 -9.00 1.00 -12.73
N THR A 224 -8.88 2.29 -12.94
CA THR A 224 -8.04 3.20 -12.15
C THR A 224 -8.97 4.08 -11.31
N PHE A 225 -8.52 4.56 -10.16
CA PHE A 225 -9.40 5.23 -9.19
C PHE A 225 -8.82 6.57 -8.73
N ASP A 226 -9.68 7.59 -8.62
CA ASP A 226 -9.33 8.89 -8.04
C ASP A 226 -9.36 8.81 -6.52
N ILE A 227 -8.24 8.40 -5.93
CA ILE A 227 -8.06 8.30 -4.47
C ILE A 227 -6.96 9.27 -4.07
N ASN A 228 -7.32 10.33 -3.36
CA ASN A 228 -6.35 11.27 -2.80
C ASN A 228 -5.62 10.63 -1.61
N LEU A 229 -4.29 10.70 -1.61
CA LEU A 229 -3.42 10.04 -0.64
C LEU A 229 -2.47 11.05 -0.01
N PHE A 230 -2.27 10.93 1.30
CA PHE A 230 -1.43 11.83 2.07
C PHE A 230 -0.53 11.05 3.01
N VAL A 231 0.71 11.50 3.13
CA VAL A 231 1.64 11.02 4.16
C VAL A 231 2.05 12.18 5.03
N ALA A 232 1.97 11.99 6.34
CA ALA A 232 2.47 12.91 7.32
C ALA A 232 3.44 12.23 8.29
N ILE A 233 4.42 12.97 8.80
CA ILE A 233 5.33 12.53 9.85
C ILE A 233 5.13 13.42 11.06
N LYS A 234 5.02 12.80 12.24
CA LYS A 234 5.08 13.45 13.54
C LYS A 234 6.34 13.00 14.26
N GLY A 235 7.38 13.83 14.23
CA GLY A 235 8.61 13.57 14.97
C GLY A 235 8.46 13.82 16.47
N GLU A 236 9.39 13.29 17.24
CA GLU A 236 9.47 13.56 18.67
C GLU A 236 9.59 15.08 18.94
N GLY A 237 8.80 15.59 19.88
CA GLY A 237 8.72 17.03 20.18
C GLY A 237 7.84 17.85 19.25
N MET A 238 7.32 17.30 18.17
CA MET A 238 6.36 18.00 17.29
C MET A 238 4.95 17.97 17.88
N SER A 239 4.30 19.12 17.92
CA SER A 239 2.89 19.24 18.38
C SER A 239 1.90 18.66 17.37
N THR A 240 2.17 18.84 16.07
CA THR A 240 1.31 18.43 14.96
C THR A 240 2.12 17.70 13.90
N PRO A 241 1.53 16.71 13.19
CA PRO A 241 2.18 16.07 12.05
C PRO A 241 2.41 17.05 10.90
N ALA A 242 3.51 16.88 10.17
CA ALA A 242 3.82 17.61 8.94
C ALA A 242 3.51 16.73 7.74
N THR A 243 2.69 17.21 6.80
CA THR A 243 2.42 16.50 5.55
C THR A 243 3.64 16.59 4.62
N ILE A 244 4.18 15.46 4.23
CA ILE A 244 5.36 15.35 3.36
C ILE A 244 5.04 14.85 1.96
N CYS A 245 3.87 14.23 1.75
CA CYS A 245 3.43 13.74 0.45
C CYS A 245 1.94 14.00 0.26
N LYS A 246 1.59 14.39 -0.98
CA LYS A 246 0.22 14.51 -1.48
C LYS A 246 0.17 13.82 -2.83
N SER A 247 -0.23 12.57 -2.85
CA SER A 247 -0.27 11.74 -4.05
C SER A 247 -1.70 11.33 -4.41
N ASN A 248 -1.84 10.50 -5.44
CA ASN A 248 -3.13 9.97 -5.85
C ASN A 248 -2.94 8.59 -6.49
N PHE A 249 -3.84 7.66 -6.19
CA PHE A 249 -3.78 6.30 -6.74
C PHE A 249 -3.87 6.26 -8.27
N LYS A 250 -4.48 7.25 -8.90
CA LYS A 250 -4.58 7.38 -10.37
C LYS A 250 -3.23 7.41 -11.10
N TYR A 251 -2.12 7.65 -10.38
CA TYR A 251 -0.77 7.65 -10.97
C TYR A 251 -0.22 6.25 -11.24
N MET A 252 -0.94 5.19 -10.82
CA MET A 252 -0.50 3.81 -11.05
C MET A 252 -0.55 3.46 -12.55
N TYR A 253 0.54 2.85 -13.05
CA TYR A 253 0.66 2.43 -14.45
C TYR A 253 0.02 1.07 -14.71
N TRP A 254 0.27 0.08 -13.82
CA TRP A 254 -0.37 -1.24 -13.88
C TRP A 254 -1.59 -1.25 -12.98
N THR A 255 -2.74 -1.66 -13.54
CA THR A 255 -4.00 -1.74 -12.78
C THR A 255 -4.04 -2.95 -11.87
N MET A 256 -4.91 -2.94 -10.87
CA MET A 256 -5.14 -4.10 -10.00
C MET A 256 -5.60 -5.35 -10.79
N LYS A 257 -6.41 -5.16 -11.84
CA LYS A 257 -6.82 -6.25 -12.73
C LYS A 257 -5.61 -6.88 -13.44
N GLN A 258 -4.68 -6.04 -13.92
CA GLN A 258 -3.45 -6.52 -14.55
C GLN A 258 -2.53 -7.23 -13.55
N GLN A 259 -2.40 -6.71 -12.34
CA GLN A 259 -1.63 -7.36 -11.26
C GLN A 259 -2.19 -8.76 -10.96
N LEU A 260 -3.51 -8.88 -10.79
CA LEU A 260 -4.17 -10.13 -10.48
C LEU A 260 -4.09 -11.16 -11.62
N ALA A 261 -4.34 -10.71 -12.86
CA ALA A 261 -4.23 -11.56 -14.05
C ALA A 261 -2.81 -12.08 -14.23
N HIS A 262 -1.80 -11.21 -14.05
CA HIS A 262 -0.39 -11.62 -14.13
C HIS A 262 -0.01 -12.61 -13.02
N HIS A 263 -0.49 -12.39 -11.80
CA HIS A 263 -0.20 -13.25 -10.66
C HIS A 263 -0.69 -14.69 -10.85
N SER A 264 -1.82 -14.85 -11.55
CA SER A 264 -2.47 -16.16 -11.73
C SER A 264 -2.23 -16.82 -13.09
N ILE A 265 -1.62 -16.13 -14.07
CA ILE A 265 -1.51 -16.61 -15.45
C ILE A 265 -0.76 -17.95 -15.57
N ASN A 266 0.14 -18.24 -14.67
CA ASN A 266 0.88 -19.51 -14.61
C ASN A 266 0.13 -20.62 -13.87
N GLY A 267 -1.12 -20.39 -13.43
CA GLY A 267 -1.92 -21.33 -12.65
C GLY A 267 -1.72 -21.24 -11.13
N CYS A 268 -0.99 -20.22 -10.64
CA CYS A 268 -0.92 -19.96 -9.20
C CYS A 268 -2.31 -19.69 -8.64
N ASN A 269 -2.67 -20.38 -7.55
CA ASN A 269 -3.96 -20.21 -6.89
C ASN A 269 -3.89 -19.12 -5.82
N LEU A 270 -4.65 -18.06 -6.03
CA LEU A 270 -4.92 -17.06 -5.02
C LEU A 270 -6.05 -17.53 -4.09
N ARG A 271 -6.03 -17.06 -2.85
CA ARG A 271 -7.00 -17.45 -1.82
C ARG A 271 -7.73 -16.25 -1.25
N PRO A 272 -8.98 -16.42 -0.76
CA PRO A 272 -9.67 -15.36 -0.07
C PRO A 272 -8.86 -14.83 1.11
N GLY A 273 -8.65 -13.51 1.14
CA GLY A 273 -7.86 -12.85 2.18
C GLY A 273 -6.38 -12.69 1.85
N ASP A 274 -5.88 -13.19 0.73
CA ASP A 274 -4.55 -12.83 0.23
C ASP A 274 -4.50 -11.33 -0.06
N LEU A 275 -3.33 -10.72 0.16
CA LEU A 275 -3.11 -9.29 0.05
C LEU A 275 -2.15 -8.98 -1.08
N LEU A 276 -2.59 -8.17 -2.03
CA LEU A 276 -1.78 -7.72 -3.17
C LEU A 276 -1.59 -6.21 -3.09
N ALA A 277 -0.35 -5.77 -2.93
CA ALA A 277 0.00 -4.36 -2.80
C ALA A 277 0.40 -3.74 -4.14
N SER A 278 0.15 -2.45 -4.25
CA SER A 278 0.35 -1.68 -5.48
C SER A 278 1.81 -1.44 -5.84
N GLY A 279 2.70 -1.50 -4.86
CA GLY A 279 3.98 -0.82 -4.92
C GLY A 279 3.84 0.67 -4.58
N THR A 280 4.96 1.31 -4.28
CA THR A 280 4.99 2.73 -3.90
C THR A 280 4.29 3.62 -4.91
N ILE A 281 3.37 4.47 -4.43
CA ILE A 281 2.56 5.36 -5.26
C ILE A 281 3.22 6.73 -5.34
N SER A 282 3.87 6.99 -6.47
CA SER A 282 4.45 8.29 -6.80
C SER A 282 3.80 8.86 -8.05
N GLY A 283 3.67 10.18 -8.10
CA GLY A 283 3.20 10.92 -9.26
C GLY A 283 4.30 11.78 -9.88
N PRO A 284 3.94 12.63 -10.87
CA PRO A 284 4.92 13.37 -11.69
C PRO A 284 5.66 14.46 -10.91
N ASP A 285 5.05 15.04 -9.88
CA ASP A 285 5.61 16.16 -9.15
C ASP A 285 6.32 15.71 -7.87
N PRO A 286 7.37 16.41 -7.39
CA PRO A 286 8.08 16.05 -6.16
C PRO A 286 7.20 15.93 -4.92
N GLU A 287 6.10 16.69 -4.82
CA GLU A 287 5.13 16.57 -3.73
C GLU A 287 4.32 15.27 -3.76
N ASN A 288 4.34 14.57 -4.90
CA ASN A 288 3.63 13.30 -5.08
C ASN A 288 4.53 12.07 -4.83
N PHE A 289 5.79 12.25 -4.46
CA PHE A 289 6.69 11.12 -4.23
C PHE A 289 6.27 10.32 -3.00
N GLY A 290 6.11 9.02 -3.18
CA GLY A 290 5.58 8.11 -2.16
C GLY A 290 6.61 7.55 -1.19
N SER A 291 7.88 7.90 -1.31
CA SER A 291 8.96 7.45 -0.41
C SER A 291 9.90 8.57 -0.03
N MET A 292 10.50 8.49 1.17
CA MET A 292 11.54 9.46 1.58
C MET A 292 12.82 9.28 0.77
N LEU A 293 13.08 8.09 0.24
CA LEU A 293 14.18 7.85 -0.70
C LEU A 293 14.08 8.79 -1.90
N GLU A 294 12.88 8.94 -2.48
CA GLU A 294 12.64 9.85 -3.60
C GLU A 294 12.65 11.31 -3.16
N MET A 295 11.92 11.66 -2.09
CA MET A 295 11.83 13.03 -1.57
C MET A 295 13.20 13.59 -1.19
N SER A 296 14.01 12.79 -0.50
CA SER A 296 15.36 13.19 -0.09
C SER A 296 16.41 12.99 -1.20
N TRP A 297 16.01 12.41 -2.32
CA TRP A 297 16.87 12.03 -3.43
C TRP A 297 18.10 11.27 -2.92
N LYS A 298 17.83 10.08 -2.35
CA LYS A 298 18.88 9.21 -1.75
C LYS A 298 19.63 9.88 -0.60
N GLY A 299 18.94 10.71 0.19
CA GLY A 299 19.52 11.41 1.34
C GLY A 299 20.38 12.64 1.01
N THR A 300 20.36 13.11 -0.24
CA THR A 300 21.09 14.32 -0.64
C THR A 300 20.36 15.62 -0.29
N LYS A 301 19.01 15.53 -0.22
CA LYS A 301 18.14 16.67 0.11
C LYS A 301 17.51 16.47 1.49
N VAL A 302 17.16 17.57 2.12
CA VAL A 302 16.44 17.59 3.39
C VAL A 302 14.95 17.74 3.13
N ILE A 303 14.14 16.97 3.83
CA ILE A 303 12.68 17.10 3.87
C ILE A 303 12.35 17.97 5.06
N ASP A 304 11.79 19.15 4.81
CA ASP A 304 11.38 20.09 5.85
C ASP A 304 10.05 19.62 6.48
N LEU A 305 10.02 19.51 7.80
CA LEU A 305 8.82 19.20 8.58
C LEU A 305 8.23 20.43 9.28
N GLY A 306 8.82 21.62 9.04
CA GLY A 306 8.44 22.87 9.69
C GLY A 306 8.99 23.00 11.11
N ASN A 307 8.91 24.22 11.66
CA ASN A 307 9.33 24.56 13.02
C ASN A 307 10.75 24.10 13.42
N GLY A 308 11.66 24.08 12.46
CA GLY A 308 13.05 23.64 12.68
C GLY A 308 13.27 22.13 12.68
N HIS A 309 12.23 21.34 12.45
CA HIS A 309 12.34 19.90 12.27
C HIS A 309 12.58 19.53 10.81
N SER A 310 13.44 18.55 10.58
CA SER A 310 13.71 18.03 9.24
C SER A 310 14.12 16.58 9.26
N ARG A 311 13.96 15.90 8.11
CA ARG A 311 14.34 14.49 7.93
C ARG A 311 15.02 14.30 6.56
N LYS A 312 15.77 13.22 6.46
CA LYS A 312 16.15 12.57 5.20
C LYS A 312 15.57 11.17 5.13
N PHE A 313 15.60 10.48 6.27
CA PHE A 313 14.99 9.19 6.56
C PHE A 313 14.38 9.25 7.97
N LEU A 314 13.61 8.21 8.34
CA LEU A 314 12.94 8.16 9.64
C LEU A 314 13.92 8.02 10.80
N GLN A 315 13.61 8.73 11.88
CA GLN A 315 14.29 8.62 13.17
C GLN A 315 13.44 7.82 14.16
N ASP A 316 14.08 7.33 15.22
CA ASP A 316 13.37 6.71 16.33
C ASP A 316 12.43 7.72 16.98
N GLY A 317 11.21 7.29 17.32
CA GLY A 317 10.16 8.15 17.82
C GLY A 317 9.28 8.80 16.76
N ASP A 318 9.67 8.79 15.48
CA ASP A 318 8.82 9.28 14.40
C ASP A 318 7.56 8.41 14.24
N GLU A 319 6.41 9.05 14.12
CA GLU A 319 5.15 8.41 13.75
C GLU A 319 4.81 8.79 12.30
N VAL A 320 4.63 7.78 11.46
CA VAL A 320 4.15 7.93 10.09
C VAL A 320 2.65 7.77 10.08
N ILE A 321 1.95 8.66 9.37
CA ILE A 321 0.49 8.68 9.28
C ILE A 321 0.10 8.79 7.82
N ILE A 322 -0.50 7.72 7.28
CA ILE A 322 -1.06 7.70 5.93
C ILE A 322 -2.56 7.82 6.02
N THR A 323 -3.15 8.70 5.22
CA THR A 323 -4.60 8.85 5.06
C THR A 323 -4.97 8.90 3.59
N GLY A 324 -6.23 8.59 3.29
CA GLY A 324 -6.73 8.65 1.92
C GLY A 324 -8.24 8.79 1.87
N TYR A 325 -8.72 9.39 0.78
CA TYR A 325 -10.15 9.51 0.52
C TYR A 325 -10.47 9.74 -0.95
N CYS A 326 -11.69 9.34 -1.34
CA CYS A 326 -12.32 9.74 -2.58
C CYS A 326 -13.32 10.87 -2.31
N GLN A 327 -13.35 11.90 -3.16
CA GLN A 327 -14.26 13.04 -3.03
C GLN A 327 -15.39 12.91 -4.04
N GLY A 328 -16.60 12.68 -3.54
CA GLY A 328 -17.83 12.74 -4.31
C GLY A 328 -18.54 14.10 -4.18
N ASN A 329 -19.65 14.26 -4.90
CA ASN A 329 -20.47 15.45 -4.80
C ASN A 329 -21.30 15.41 -3.51
N GLY A 330 -20.91 16.22 -2.53
CA GLY A 330 -21.57 16.28 -1.22
C GLY A 330 -21.24 15.14 -0.26
N TYR A 331 -20.33 14.23 -0.60
CA TYR A 331 -19.88 13.14 0.28
C TYR A 331 -18.43 12.77 0.07
N ARG A 332 -17.89 12.03 1.01
CA ARG A 332 -16.51 11.52 0.97
C ARG A 332 -16.48 10.04 1.38
N VAL A 333 -15.66 9.26 0.68
CA VAL A 333 -15.33 7.88 1.07
C VAL A 333 -13.91 7.86 1.61
N GLY A 334 -13.76 7.61 2.91
CA GLY A 334 -12.46 7.59 3.60
C GLY A 334 -11.95 6.17 3.82
N PHE A 335 -10.63 6.03 3.90
CA PHE A 335 -9.94 4.77 4.16
C PHE A 335 -9.48 4.62 5.63
N GLY A 336 -9.87 5.56 6.49
CA GLY A 336 -9.34 5.62 7.86
C GLY A 336 -7.88 6.05 7.87
N GLN A 337 -7.11 5.50 8.80
CA GLN A 337 -5.71 5.85 9.01
C GLN A 337 -4.85 4.59 8.99
N CYS A 338 -3.67 4.69 8.36
CA CYS A 338 -2.60 3.71 8.45
C CYS A 338 -1.41 4.41 9.13
N SER A 339 -1.12 4.04 10.39
CA SER A 339 -0.06 4.70 11.16
C SER A 339 0.82 3.69 11.91
N GLY A 340 2.05 4.11 12.17
CA GLY A 340 3.00 3.36 12.96
C GLY A 340 4.11 4.26 13.51
N LYS A 341 4.53 4.00 14.75
CA LYS A 341 5.64 4.70 15.41
C LYS A 341 6.89 3.84 15.37
N VAL A 342 7.99 4.47 14.97
CA VAL A 342 9.32 3.82 14.95
C VAL A 342 9.86 3.71 16.37
N LEU A 343 10.18 2.49 16.80
CA LEU A 343 10.90 2.21 18.03
C LEU A 343 12.41 2.02 17.75
N PRO A 344 13.29 2.34 18.74
CA PRO A 344 14.72 2.09 18.61
C PRO A 344 15.03 0.62 18.32
N ALA A 345 16.12 0.34 17.59
CA ALA A 345 16.55 -1.02 17.36
C ALA A 345 16.82 -1.75 18.67
N ILE A 346 16.48 -3.05 18.70
CA ILE A 346 16.88 -3.90 19.83
C ILE A 346 18.40 -4.11 19.74
N SER A 347 19.08 -4.08 20.87
CA SER A 347 20.52 -4.39 20.91
C SER A 347 20.74 -5.77 20.28
N ALA A 348 21.66 -5.82 19.32
CA ALA A 348 22.04 -7.09 18.71
C ALA A 348 22.62 -8.01 19.78
N PRO A 349 22.40 -9.33 19.69
CA PRO A 349 22.96 -10.31 20.62
C PRO A 349 24.48 -10.33 20.55
#